data_1680a89753803cb3b0a908b90dd16363
#
_entry.id   1680a89753803cb3b0a908b90dd16363
#
_cell.length_a   1.000
_cell.length_b   1.000
_cell.length_c   1.000
_cell.angle_alpha   90.00
_cell.angle_beta   90.00
_cell.angle_gamma   90.00
#
_symmetry.space_group_name_H-M   'P 1'
#
loop_
_entity.id
_entity.type
_entity.pdbx_description
1 polymer ?
#
loop_
_entity_poly.entity_id
_entity_poly.type
_entity_poly.pdbx_seq_one_letter_code
_entity_poly.pdbx_strand_id
1 'polypeptide(L)'
;MRARHQDLLLIDVRGDSMEPDFLHGDQILIDRRDINPFQPGPFCLWDGDGYVVKLVERIPQKRGWYRVFSANDRYSAYEVNAEEVRIMGRPVWFARRL
;
A
#
# COMPACT_ATOMS: atom_id res chain seq x y z
N MET A 1 2.02 -10.02 -18.49
CA MET A 1 3.50 -9.98 -18.40
C MET A 1 3.94 -10.54 -17.07
N ARG A 2 4.91 -11.43 -17.08
CA ARG A 2 5.40 -12.01 -15.84
C ARG A 2 6.27 -11.03 -15.07
N ALA A 3 6.09 -10.97 -13.76
CA ALA A 3 7.00 -10.23 -12.90
C ALA A 3 8.33 -10.97 -12.83
N ARG A 4 9.42 -10.20 -12.85
CA ARG A 4 10.76 -10.74 -12.63
C ARG A 4 11.06 -10.70 -11.14
N HIS A 5 12.03 -11.52 -10.70
CA HIS A 5 12.45 -11.53 -9.30
C HIS A 5 12.76 -10.13 -8.78
N GLN A 6 13.43 -9.30 -9.57
CA GLN A 6 13.79 -7.93 -9.19
C GLN A 6 12.60 -6.97 -9.12
N ASP A 7 11.46 -7.36 -9.69
CA ASP A 7 10.23 -6.55 -9.65
C ASP A 7 9.40 -6.80 -8.40
N LEU A 8 9.84 -7.70 -7.55
CA LEU A 8 9.08 -8.14 -6.37
C LEU A 8 9.78 -7.72 -5.09
N LEU A 9 8.98 -7.37 -4.11
CA LEU A 9 9.44 -7.01 -2.77
C LEU A 9 8.58 -7.76 -1.75
N LEU A 10 9.22 -8.46 -0.82
CA LEU A 10 8.51 -9.15 0.25
C LEU A 10 8.59 -8.32 1.52
N ILE A 11 7.45 -8.03 2.12
CA ILE A 11 7.36 -7.25 3.35
C ILE A 11 6.55 -7.98 4.41
N ASP A 12 6.77 -7.60 5.67
CA ASP A 12 5.96 -8.06 6.80
C ASP A 12 4.98 -6.96 7.20
N VAL A 13 3.73 -7.38 7.45
CA VAL A 13 2.71 -6.47 7.96
C VAL A 13 2.90 -6.28 9.46
N ARG A 14 2.91 -5.03 9.91
CA ARG A 14 3.00 -4.68 11.32
C ARG A 14 1.79 -3.85 11.72
N GLY A 15 1.24 -4.17 12.89
CA GLY A 15 0.08 -3.46 13.41
C GLY A 15 -1.22 -3.92 12.77
N ASP A 16 -2.29 -3.19 13.04
CA ASP A 16 -3.65 -3.60 12.71
C ASP A 16 -4.38 -2.61 11.79
N SER A 17 -3.66 -1.65 11.19
CA SER A 17 -4.30 -0.61 10.37
C SER A 17 -5.00 -1.17 9.14
N MET A 18 -4.60 -2.33 8.64
CA MET A 18 -5.20 -2.94 7.47
C MET A 18 -6.10 -4.13 7.79
N GLU A 19 -6.43 -4.35 9.06
CA GLU A 19 -7.43 -5.36 9.40
C GLU A 19 -8.81 -4.92 8.91
N PRO A 20 -9.61 -5.83 8.40
CA PRO A 20 -9.40 -7.30 8.34
C PRO A 20 -8.65 -7.79 7.11
N ASP A 21 -8.24 -6.91 6.20
CA ASP A 21 -7.66 -7.32 4.92
C ASP A 21 -6.29 -7.98 5.12
N PHE A 22 -5.42 -7.33 5.88
CA PHE A 22 -4.11 -7.87 6.22
C PHE A 22 -3.92 -7.81 7.73
N LEU A 23 -3.36 -8.86 8.30
CA LEU A 23 -3.16 -8.98 9.74
C LEU A 23 -1.68 -8.83 10.09
N HIS A 24 -1.42 -8.39 11.32
CA HIS A 24 -0.06 -8.34 11.85
C HIS A 24 0.61 -9.71 11.70
N GLY A 25 1.82 -9.72 11.14
CA GLY A 25 2.57 -10.94 10.89
C GLY A 25 2.36 -11.53 9.51
N ASP A 26 1.40 -11.04 8.74
CA ASP A 26 1.26 -11.47 7.34
C ASP A 26 2.51 -11.07 6.55
N GLN A 27 2.89 -11.91 5.60
CA GLN A 27 3.89 -11.55 4.60
C GLN A 27 3.18 -11.18 3.31
N ILE A 28 3.59 -10.09 2.69
CA ILE A 28 2.96 -9.61 1.46
C ILE A 28 4.02 -9.48 0.38
N LEU A 29 3.69 -10.01 -0.79
CA LEU A 29 4.51 -9.85 -1.98
C LEU A 29 4.01 -8.64 -2.75
N ILE A 30 4.92 -7.72 -3.04
CA ILE A 30 4.63 -6.44 -3.66
C ILE A 30 5.18 -6.45 -5.08
N ASP A 31 4.34 -6.09 -6.06
CA ASP A 31 4.78 -5.86 -7.44
C ASP A 31 5.24 -4.40 -7.55
N ARG A 32 6.54 -4.21 -7.70
CA ARG A 32 7.16 -2.88 -7.73
C ARG A 32 6.93 -2.13 -9.04
N ARG A 33 6.36 -2.78 -10.03
CA ARG A 33 6.04 -2.13 -11.32
C ARG A 33 4.75 -1.34 -11.25
N ASP A 34 3.84 -1.71 -10.36
CA ASP A 34 2.52 -1.09 -10.23
C ASP A 34 2.57 -0.04 -9.13
N ILE A 35 2.91 1.18 -9.52
CA ILE A 35 3.08 2.31 -8.58
C ILE A 35 2.14 3.47 -8.88
N ASN A 36 1.17 3.27 -9.77
CA ASN A 36 0.24 4.31 -10.18
C ASN A 36 -1.17 4.01 -9.64
N PRO A 37 -1.71 4.83 -8.72
CA PRO A 37 -3.04 4.61 -8.17
C PRO A 37 -4.18 4.99 -9.12
N PHE A 38 -3.95 4.95 -10.43
CA PHE A 38 -5.02 5.03 -11.41
C PHE A 38 -6.11 4.00 -11.09
N GLN A 39 -5.70 2.79 -10.75
CA GLN A 39 -6.59 1.81 -10.13
C GLN A 39 -6.44 1.96 -8.62
N PRO A 40 -7.47 2.45 -7.91
CA PRO A 40 -7.40 2.58 -6.47
C PRO A 40 -7.32 1.22 -5.78
N GLY A 41 -6.77 1.19 -4.59
CA GLY A 41 -6.66 -0.03 -3.83
C GLY A 41 -5.46 -0.01 -2.89
N PRO A 42 -5.05 -1.18 -2.41
CA PRO A 42 -3.91 -1.25 -1.50
C PRO A 42 -2.59 -1.01 -2.24
N PHE A 43 -1.71 -0.28 -1.58
CA PHE A 43 -0.35 -0.04 -2.04
C PHE A 43 0.61 -0.13 -0.87
N CYS A 44 1.82 -0.57 -1.15
CA CYS A 44 2.94 -0.47 -0.24
C CYS A 44 3.55 0.91 -0.37
N LEU A 45 3.67 1.62 0.74
CA LEU A 45 4.26 2.95 0.81
C LEU A 45 5.50 2.91 1.69
N TRP A 46 6.44 3.79 1.41
CA TRP A 46 7.58 4.07 2.29
C TRP A 46 7.27 5.34 3.08
N ASP A 47 7.26 5.24 4.41
CA ASP A 47 6.89 6.36 5.28
C ASP A 47 8.10 7.11 5.88
N GLY A 48 9.30 6.75 5.45
CA GLY A 48 10.54 7.32 6.00
C GLY A 48 11.24 6.38 6.98
N ASP A 49 10.49 5.51 7.64
CA ASP A 49 11.03 4.56 8.61
C ASP A 49 10.84 3.11 8.21
N GLY A 50 9.84 2.83 7.40
CA GLY A 50 9.55 1.47 7.00
C GLY A 50 8.49 1.40 5.93
N TYR A 51 8.17 0.17 5.55
CA TYR A 51 7.10 -0.10 4.60
C TYR A 51 5.78 -0.21 5.35
N VAL A 52 4.75 0.43 4.80
CA VAL A 52 3.38 0.32 5.30
C VAL A 52 2.45 0.01 4.14
N VAL A 53 1.35 -0.70 4.41
CA VAL A 53 0.31 -0.93 3.42
C VAL A 53 -0.87 -0.05 3.76
N LYS A 54 -1.34 0.71 2.78
CA LYS A 54 -2.49 1.60 2.92
C LYS A 54 -3.32 1.53 1.66
N LEU A 55 -4.56 1.95 1.77
CA LEU A 55 -5.41 2.17 0.60
C LEU A 55 -5.14 3.55 0.05
N VAL A 56 -4.99 3.65 -1.27
CA VAL A 56 -4.66 4.90 -1.95
C VAL A 56 -5.64 5.11 -3.09
N GLU A 57 -6.19 6.30 -3.19
CA GLU A 57 -7.05 6.69 -4.29
C GLU A 57 -6.75 8.12 -4.72
N ARG A 58 -6.99 8.41 -6.00
CA ARG A 58 -6.88 9.76 -6.50
C ARG A 58 -8.10 10.56 -6.05
N ILE A 59 -7.90 11.85 -5.87
CA ILE A 59 -8.99 12.78 -5.53
C ILE A 59 -9.39 13.51 -6.81
N PRO A 60 -10.57 13.22 -7.40
CA PRO A 60 -10.93 13.78 -8.71
C PRO A 60 -10.96 15.32 -8.74
N GLN A 61 -11.35 15.94 -7.61
CA GLN A 61 -11.46 17.40 -7.52
C GLN A 61 -10.14 18.09 -7.19
N LYS A 62 -9.08 17.30 -6.94
CA LYS A 62 -7.81 17.84 -6.47
C LYS A 62 -6.66 17.15 -7.20
N ARG A 63 -6.40 17.64 -8.42
CA ARG A 63 -5.39 17.03 -9.28
C ARG A 63 -4.03 17.00 -8.60
N GLY A 64 -3.36 15.84 -8.69
CA GLY A 64 -2.03 15.66 -8.11
C GLY A 64 -2.06 15.32 -6.63
N TRP A 65 -3.23 15.02 -6.07
CA TRP A 65 -3.40 14.65 -4.67
C TRP A 65 -4.01 13.26 -4.55
N TYR A 66 -3.61 12.56 -3.51
CA TYR A 66 -4.13 11.25 -3.16
C TYR A 66 -4.76 11.28 -1.79
N ARG A 67 -5.81 10.50 -1.62
CA ARG A 67 -6.34 10.17 -0.31
C ARG A 67 -5.73 8.84 0.12
N VAL A 68 -5.14 8.82 1.30
CA VAL A 68 -4.52 7.64 1.90
C VAL A 68 -5.32 7.28 3.14
N PHE A 69 -5.72 6.02 3.22
CA PHE A 69 -6.55 5.58 4.32
C PHE A 69 -6.28 4.10 4.65
N SER A 70 -6.84 3.65 5.76
CA SER A 70 -6.64 2.30 6.27
C SER A 70 -7.93 1.50 6.14
N ALA A 71 -7.82 0.18 5.99
CA ALA A 71 -8.99 -0.70 6.01
C ALA A 71 -9.66 -0.65 7.39
N ASN A 72 -8.87 -0.52 8.45
CA ASN A 72 -9.37 -0.33 9.80
C ASN A 72 -9.74 1.14 10.00
N ASP A 73 -11.03 1.41 10.18
CA ASP A 73 -11.54 2.79 10.25
C ASP A 73 -11.18 3.53 11.55
N ARG A 74 -10.54 2.87 12.49
CA ARG A 74 -9.96 3.53 13.67
C ARG A 74 -8.82 4.48 13.31
N TYR A 75 -8.21 4.26 12.14
CA TYR A 75 -7.09 5.10 11.67
C TYR A 75 -7.62 6.17 10.75
N SER A 76 -7.19 7.40 10.98
CA SER A 76 -7.66 8.55 10.20
C SER A 76 -7.11 8.53 8.79
N ALA A 77 -7.96 8.90 7.83
CA ALA A 77 -7.52 9.15 6.47
C ALA A 77 -6.82 10.50 6.38
N TYR A 78 -5.95 10.64 5.38
CA TYR A 78 -5.31 11.92 5.11
C TYR A 78 -5.11 12.10 3.61
N GLU A 79 -4.93 13.36 3.20
CA GLU A 79 -4.62 13.71 1.84
C GLU A 79 -3.15 14.08 1.74
N VAL A 80 -2.52 13.69 0.65
CA VAL A 80 -1.11 13.94 0.44
C VAL A 80 -0.86 14.29 -1.02
N ASN A 81 0.07 15.22 -1.25
CA ASN A 81 0.49 15.52 -2.61
C ASN A 81 1.23 14.31 -3.19
N ALA A 82 0.94 14.00 -4.44
CA ALA A 82 1.53 12.83 -5.12
C ALA A 82 3.05 12.86 -5.11
N GLU A 83 3.66 14.04 -5.06
CA GLU A 83 5.12 14.17 -5.03
C GLU A 83 5.72 13.89 -3.65
N GLU A 84 4.89 13.92 -2.61
CA GLU A 84 5.34 13.70 -1.22
C GLU A 84 5.16 12.26 -0.75
N VAL A 85 4.43 11.44 -1.50
CA VAL A 85 4.21 10.04 -1.15
C VAL A 85 5.10 9.16 -2.00
N ARG A 86 5.70 8.16 -1.37
CA ARG A 86 6.55 7.20 -2.07
C ARG A 86 5.84 5.86 -2.16
N ILE A 87 5.29 5.58 -3.35
CA ILE A 87 4.61 4.32 -3.63
C ILE A 87 5.65 3.30 -4.07
N MET A 88 5.71 2.17 -3.35
CA MET A 88 6.68 1.11 -3.61
C MET A 88 6.14 0.02 -4.52
N GLY A 89 4.83 -0.14 -4.56
CA GLY A 89 4.20 -1.15 -5.40
C GLY A 89 2.86 -1.59 -4.86
N ARG A 90 2.27 -2.57 -5.54
CA ARG A 90 0.95 -3.10 -5.21
C ARG A 90 1.06 -4.50 -4.64
N PRO A 91 0.35 -4.81 -3.54
CA PRO A 91 0.24 -6.18 -3.04
C PRO A 91 -0.39 -7.10 -4.10
N VAL A 92 0.24 -8.23 -4.36
CA VAL A 92 -0.25 -9.20 -5.34
C VAL A 92 -0.44 -10.59 -4.73
N TRP A 93 0.07 -10.82 -3.54
CA TRP A 93 -0.01 -12.12 -2.87
C TRP A 93 0.33 -11.95 -1.40
N PHE A 94 -0.22 -12.79 -0.56
CA PHE A 94 0.15 -12.79 0.85
C PHE A 94 0.15 -14.19 1.42
N ALA A 95 0.90 -14.38 2.51
CA ALA A 95 0.92 -15.60 3.29
C ALA A 95 0.65 -15.28 4.75
N ARG A 96 -0.02 -16.18 5.42
CA ARG A 96 -0.39 -16.04 6.82
C ARG A 96 -0.08 -17.33 7.55
N ARG A 97 0.49 -17.19 8.73
CA ARG A 97 0.72 -18.35 9.59
C ARG A 97 -0.61 -18.82 10.19
N LEU A 98 -0.67 -20.13 10.33
CA LEU A 98 -1.79 -20.76 11.04
C LEU A 98 -1.70 -20.51 12.54
#